data_4e864ca367886a74f3cc5a7b3f1531de
#
_entry.id   4e864ca367886a74f3cc5a7b3f1531de
#
_cell.length_a   1.000
_cell.length_b   1.000
_cell.length_c   1.000
_cell.angle_alpha   90.00
_cell.angle_beta   90.00
_cell.angle_gamma   90.00
#
_symmetry.space_group_name_H-M   'P 1'
#
loop_
_entity.id
_entity.type
_entity.pdbx_description
1 polymer ?
#
loop_
_entity_poly.entity_id
_entity_poly.type
_entity_poly.pdbx_seq_one_letter_code
_entity_poly.pdbx_strand_id
1 'polypeptide(L)'
;IRSLLKNLCLSMASLLVFVALLEIVLRFAGYGKVEIYAADPLLYWRLKPNQNCFTKINHQPVHVNSQGTRGPEFPPAKPANTLRIVSLGDSRTCGWGVSEAECYSGRLERLLQEKIGTKAKVEVINAGVNAWSFPQMHVYFREIALRYDPDLVILAEANLWTQFSENNSPEFVKQFRKFFVFF
;
A
#
# COMPACT_ATOMS: atom_id res chain seq x y z
N ILE A 1 34.47 -44.84 -4.54
CA ILE A 1 33.73 -44.03 -3.53
C ILE A 1 34.44 -42.69 -3.29
N ARG A 2 35.77 -42.66 -2.98
CA ARG A 2 36.51 -41.40 -2.73
C ARG A 2 36.49 -40.39 -3.90
N SER A 3 36.63 -40.88 -5.16
CA SER A 3 36.56 -40.01 -6.35
C SER A 3 35.15 -39.46 -6.58
N LEU A 4 34.13 -40.22 -6.33
CA LEU A 4 32.72 -39.80 -6.45
C LEU A 4 32.38 -38.70 -5.44
N LEU A 5 32.79 -38.88 -4.18
CA LEU A 5 32.66 -37.87 -3.13
C LEU A 5 33.40 -36.57 -3.47
N LYS A 6 34.65 -36.68 -3.98
CA LYS A 6 35.43 -35.51 -4.42
C LYS A 6 34.72 -34.76 -5.53
N ASN A 7 34.22 -35.47 -6.53
CA ASN A 7 33.50 -34.83 -7.66
C ASN A 7 32.18 -34.19 -7.19
N LEU A 8 31.45 -34.82 -6.27
CA LEU A 8 30.24 -34.26 -5.69
C LEU A 8 30.54 -33.00 -4.89
N CYS A 9 31.57 -33.00 -4.04
CA CYS A 9 32.00 -31.82 -3.30
C CYS A 9 32.40 -30.66 -4.24
N LEU A 10 33.14 -30.99 -5.32
CA LEU A 10 33.56 -30.00 -6.30
C LEU A 10 32.35 -29.40 -7.05
N SER A 11 31.38 -30.24 -7.43
CA SER A 11 30.14 -29.77 -8.08
C SER A 11 29.30 -28.91 -7.15
N MET A 12 29.19 -29.27 -5.89
CA MET A 12 28.49 -28.43 -4.89
C MET A 12 29.20 -27.09 -4.68
N ALA A 13 30.52 -27.10 -4.56
CA ALA A 13 31.29 -25.88 -4.38
C ALA A 13 31.15 -24.93 -5.61
N SER A 14 31.23 -25.49 -6.82
CA SER A 14 31.03 -24.69 -8.04
C SER A 14 29.62 -24.13 -8.17
N LEU A 15 28.60 -24.90 -7.78
CA LEU A 15 27.21 -24.42 -7.74
C LEU A 15 27.03 -23.27 -6.73
N LEU A 16 27.61 -23.39 -5.55
CA LEU A 16 27.54 -22.32 -4.54
C LEU A 16 28.24 -21.04 -5.02
N VAL A 17 29.40 -21.18 -5.63
CA VAL A 17 30.12 -20.02 -6.23
C VAL A 17 29.29 -19.41 -7.34
N PHE A 18 28.69 -20.22 -8.22
CA PHE A 18 27.83 -19.71 -9.30
C PHE A 18 26.62 -18.94 -8.73
N VAL A 19 25.92 -19.49 -7.75
CA VAL A 19 24.75 -18.83 -7.10
C VAL A 19 25.19 -17.52 -6.43
N ALA A 20 26.31 -17.50 -5.74
CA ALA A 20 26.84 -16.29 -5.12
C ALA A 20 27.18 -15.19 -6.15
N LEU A 21 27.81 -15.56 -7.25
CA LEU A 21 28.11 -14.64 -8.35
C LEU A 21 26.84 -14.14 -9.01
N LEU A 22 25.88 -15.02 -9.26
CA LEU A 22 24.58 -14.65 -9.82
C LEU A 22 23.84 -13.65 -8.91
N GLU A 23 23.82 -13.89 -7.59
CA GLU A 23 23.24 -12.97 -6.61
C GLU A 23 23.90 -11.60 -6.66
N ILE A 24 25.25 -11.56 -6.72
CA ILE A 24 26.00 -10.31 -6.85
C ILE A 24 25.60 -9.56 -8.13
N VAL A 25 25.58 -10.24 -9.26
CA VAL A 25 25.20 -9.64 -10.56
C VAL A 25 23.76 -9.11 -10.50
N LEU A 26 22.80 -9.89 -9.95
CA LEU A 26 21.42 -9.47 -9.83
C LEU A 26 21.27 -8.25 -8.91
N ARG A 27 22.02 -8.18 -7.81
CA ARG A 27 22.02 -7.00 -6.93
C ARG A 27 22.57 -5.75 -7.62
N PHE A 28 23.67 -5.87 -8.37
CA PHE A 28 24.19 -4.76 -9.17
C PHE A 28 23.23 -4.33 -10.29
N ALA A 29 22.50 -5.27 -10.89
CA ALA A 29 21.45 -4.99 -11.86
C ALA A 29 20.15 -4.42 -11.23
N GLY A 30 20.12 -4.20 -9.90
CA GLY A 30 18.98 -3.61 -9.19
C GLY A 30 17.86 -4.59 -8.84
N TYR A 31 18.05 -5.89 -9.09
CA TYR A 31 17.08 -6.90 -8.66
C TYR A 31 17.09 -7.07 -7.14
N GLY A 32 15.93 -7.31 -6.56
CA GLY A 32 15.77 -7.51 -5.10
C GLY A 32 15.67 -6.23 -4.27
N LYS A 33 15.85 -5.05 -4.86
CA LYS A 33 15.57 -3.79 -4.18
C LYS A 33 14.06 -3.58 -4.09
N VAL A 34 13.50 -3.72 -2.90
CA VAL A 34 12.11 -3.36 -2.59
C VAL A 34 12.12 -1.89 -2.15
N GLU A 35 12.34 -0.98 -3.10
CA GLU A 35 12.57 0.44 -2.80
C GLU A 35 11.30 1.17 -2.37
N ILE A 36 10.13 0.67 -2.80
CA ILE A 36 8.85 1.32 -2.54
C ILE A 36 8.36 1.20 -1.09
N TYR A 37 8.88 0.25 -0.32
CA TYR A 37 8.43 -0.03 1.04
C TYR A 37 9.49 0.31 2.08
N ALA A 38 9.02 0.79 3.24
CA ALA A 38 9.80 0.88 4.47
C ALA A 38 9.25 -0.10 5.50
N ALA A 39 10.13 -0.66 6.34
CA ALA A 39 9.71 -1.42 7.51
C ALA A 39 8.98 -0.50 8.49
N ASP A 40 7.92 -1.01 9.09
CA ASP A 40 7.14 -0.29 10.09
C ASP A 40 6.85 -1.23 11.28
N PRO A 41 7.07 -0.82 12.53
CA PRO A 41 6.92 -1.68 13.69
C PRO A 41 5.47 -2.09 13.98
N LEU A 42 4.48 -1.30 13.53
CA LEU A 42 3.06 -1.57 13.75
C LEU A 42 2.40 -2.23 12.56
N LEU A 43 2.82 -1.83 11.35
CA LEU A 43 2.20 -2.24 10.09
C LEU A 43 3.03 -3.31 9.37
N TYR A 44 4.19 -3.68 9.91
CA TYR A 44 5.25 -4.52 9.32
C TYR A 44 5.93 -3.85 8.12
N TRP A 45 5.15 -3.27 7.20
CA TRP A 45 5.63 -2.44 6.09
C TRP A 45 4.59 -1.41 5.69
N ARG A 46 5.06 -0.31 5.11
CA ARG A 46 4.25 0.74 4.48
C ARG A 46 4.95 1.30 3.27
N LEU A 47 4.29 2.12 2.48
CA LEU A 47 4.96 2.87 1.42
C LEU A 47 6.02 3.80 2.04
N LYS A 48 7.21 3.82 1.45
CA LYS A 48 8.30 4.69 1.87
C LYS A 48 7.97 6.12 1.48
N PRO A 49 7.89 7.06 2.43
CA PRO A 49 7.56 8.46 2.12
C PRO A 49 8.57 9.14 1.18
N ASN A 50 8.12 10.21 0.53
CA ASN A 50 8.96 11.11 -0.28
C ASN A 50 9.70 10.39 -1.40
N GLN A 51 9.01 9.59 -2.19
CA GLN A 51 9.65 8.90 -3.31
C GLN A 51 8.82 8.95 -4.59
N ASN A 52 9.54 8.93 -5.70
CA ASN A 52 9.01 8.65 -7.03
C ASN A 52 9.60 7.33 -7.50
N CYS A 53 8.77 6.39 -7.85
CA CYS A 53 9.18 5.08 -8.34
C CYS A 53 8.25 4.61 -9.46
N PHE A 54 8.51 3.43 -9.99
CA PHE A 54 7.70 2.83 -11.04
C PHE A 54 7.25 1.43 -10.62
N THR A 55 6.03 1.07 -11.03
CA THR A 55 5.59 -0.32 -10.88
C THR A 55 6.41 -1.24 -11.78
N LYS A 56 6.78 -2.43 -11.28
CA LYS A 56 7.58 -3.38 -12.06
C LYS A 56 6.83 -3.96 -13.25
N ILE A 57 5.50 -4.07 -13.18
CA ILE A 57 4.71 -4.77 -14.18
C ILE A 57 4.46 -3.91 -15.41
N ASN A 58 3.98 -2.68 -15.26
CA ASN A 58 3.56 -1.83 -16.38
C ASN A 58 4.32 -0.51 -16.43
N HIS A 59 5.41 -0.38 -15.69
CA HIS A 59 6.24 0.83 -15.63
C HIS A 59 5.43 2.11 -15.35
N GLN A 60 4.35 1.99 -14.56
CA GLN A 60 3.52 3.13 -14.21
C GLN A 60 4.17 3.94 -13.09
N PRO A 61 4.18 5.27 -13.19
CA PRO A 61 4.73 6.12 -12.16
C PRO A 61 3.90 6.02 -10.86
N VAL A 62 4.62 5.96 -9.76
CA VAL A 62 4.05 5.98 -8.41
C VAL A 62 4.72 7.09 -7.64
N HIS A 63 3.96 8.10 -7.30
CA HIS A 63 4.38 9.14 -6.38
C HIS A 63 3.87 8.80 -4.98
N VAL A 64 4.77 8.78 -4.00
CA VAL A 64 4.43 8.61 -2.59
C VAL A 64 4.82 9.88 -1.85
N ASN A 65 3.82 10.53 -1.28
CA ASN A 65 3.97 11.81 -0.61
C ASN A 65 4.70 11.71 0.75
N SER A 66 4.82 12.83 1.44
CA SER A 66 5.51 12.91 2.73
C SER A 66 4.81 12.12 3.85
N GLN A 67 3.50 11.89 3.75
CA GLN A 67 2.72 11.09 4.68
C GLN A 67 2.83 9.57 4.41
N GLY A 68 3.44 9.17 3.30
CA GLY A 68 3.55 7.77 2.90
C GLY A 68 2.28 7.21 2.27
N THR A 69 1.46 8.07 1.67
CA THR A 69 0.30 7.69 0.85
C THR A 69 0.58 7.95 -0.63
N ARG A 70 -0.06 7.20 -1.51
CA ARG A 70 0.10 7.40 -2.95
C ARG A 70 -0.70 8.61 -3.41
N GLY A 71 -0.06 9.55 -4.08
CA GLY A 71 -0.70 10.74 -4.65
C GLY A 71 -0.11 12.05 -4.15
N PRO A 72 -0.79 13.17 -4.39
CA PRO A 72 -0.29 14.50 -4.07
C PRO A 72 -0.15 14.71 -2.56
N GLU A 73 0.61 15.74 -2.21
CA GLU A 73 0.69 16.24 -0.84
C GLU A 73 -0.67 16.79 -0.40
N PHE A 74 -1.00 16.56 0.86
CA PHE A 74 -2.16 17.18 1.50
C PHE A 74 -1.80 17.67 2.90
N PRO A 75 -2.41 18.75 3.40
CA PRO A 75 -2.16 19.24 4.74
C PRO A 75 -2.72 18.24 5.77
N PRO A 76 -1.94 17.84 6.81
CA PRO A 76 -2.44 16.94 7.86
C PRO A 76 -3.72 17.47 8.52
N ALA A 77 -3.76 18.76 8.87
CA ALA A 77 -4.98 19.41 9.32
C ALA A 77 -5.92 19.65 8.13
N LYS A 78 -7.17 19.17 8.25
CA LYS A 78 -8.16 19.32 7.19
C LYS A 78 -8.53 20.81 7.01
N PRO A 79 -8.38 21.37 5.80
CA PRO A 79 -8.83 22.74 5.56
C PRO A 79 -10.36 22.90 5.68
N ALA A 80 -10.81 24.10 6.00
CA ALA A 80 -12.24 24.42 5.95
C ALA A 80 -12.82 24.15 4.56
N ASN A 81 -14.09 23.78 4.51
CA ASN A 81 -14.81 23.43 3.28
C ASN A 81 -14.14 22.33 2.44
N THR A 82 -13.54 21.34 3.11
CA THR A 82 -12.93 20.20 2.45
C THR A 82 -13.69 18.92 2.83
N LEU A 83 -14.14 18.19 1.82
CA LEU A 83 -14.59 16.81 1.95
C LEU A 83 -13.37 15.90 1.83
N ARG A 84 -12.96 15.29 2.93
CA ARG A 84 -11.79 14.42 2.97
C ARG A 84 -12.21 12.97 3.10
N ILE A 85 -11.78 12.16 2.15
CA ILE A 85 -12.04 10.72 2.09
C ILE A 85 -10.70 9.99 2.20
N VAL A 86 -10.62 8.96 3.02
CA VAL A 86 -9.44 8.08 3.09
C VAL A 86 -9.82 6.72 2.51
N SER A 87 -9.09 6.31 1.47
CA SER A 87 -9.24 4.99 0.86
C SER A 87 -8.19 4.04 1.43
N LEU A 88 -8.62 3.07 2.23
CA LEU A 88 -7.80 2.01 2.78
C LEU A 88 -7.96 0.73 1.97
N GLY A 89 -6.88 0.01 1.77
CA GLY A 89 -6.96 -1.26 1.05
C GLY A 89 -5.60 -1.85 0.69
N ASP A 90 -5.66 -2.85 -0.15
CA ASP A 90 -4.52 -3.60 -0.68
C ASP A 90 -3.95 -2.99 -1.98
N SER A 91 -3.35 -3.83 -2.83
CA SER A 91 -2.79 -3.44 -4.14
C SER A 91 -3.81 -2.83 -5.10
N ARG A 92 -5.10 -3.16 -4.97
CA ARG A 92 -6.17 -2.58 -5.80
C ARG A 92 -6.45 -1.14 -5.40
N THR A 93 -6.45 -0.84 -4.11
CA THR A 93 -6.55 0.53 -3.61
C THR A 93 -5.30 1.31 -3.93
N CYS A 94 -4.12 0.71 -3.70
CA CYS A 94 -2.86 1.30 -4.14
C CYS A 94 -2.87 1.64 -5.63
N GLY A 95 -3.63 0.91 -6.45
CA GLY A 95 -3.67 1.08 -7.91
C GLY A 95 -2.41 0.53 -8.58
N TRP A 96 -1.95 -0.64 -8.12
CA TRP A 96 -0.76 -1.28 -8.65
C TRP A 96 -0.95 -1.63 -10.13
N GLY A 97 -0.15 -1.00 -11.00
CA GLY A 97 -0.20 -1.21 -12.44
C GLY A 97 -1.01 -0.19 -13.23
N VAL A 98 -1.62 0.81 -12.58
CA VAL A 98 -2.29 1.94 -13.24
C VAL A 98 -1.69 3.27 -12.82
N SER A 99 -1.89 4.31 -13.62
CA SER A 99 -1.49 5.67 -13.27
C SER A 99 -2.29 6.20 -12.07
N GLU A 100 -1.80 7.24 -11.42
CA GLU A 100 -2.48 7.85 -10.27
C GLU A 100 -3.89 8.36 -10.64
N ALA A 101 -4.04 8.99 -11.80
CA ALA A 101 -5.33 9.47 -12.29
C ALA A 101 -6.33 8.36 -12.61
N GLU A 102 -5.85 7.14 -12.86
CA GLU A 102 -6.66 5.96 -13.15
C GLU A 102 -6.97 5.11 -11.93
N CYS A 103 -6.28 5.33 -10.79
CA CYS A 103 -6.68 4.73 -9.53
C CYS A 103 -8.12 5.10 -9.19
N TYR A 104 -8.87 4.20 -8.59
CA TYR A 104 -10.26 4.52 -8.25
C TYR A 104 -10.37 5.72 -7.29
N SER A 105 -9.40 5.91 -6.40
CA SER A 105 -9.31 7.07 -5.51
C SER A 105 -9.17 8.39 -6.29
N GLY A 106 -8.27 8.47 -7.27
CA GLY A 106 -8.12 9.65 -8.12
C GLY A 106 -9.34 9.90 -9.02
N ARG A 107 -9.96 8.83 -9.53
CA ARG A 107 -11.22 8.93 -10.28
C ARG A 107 -12.37 9.42 -9.41
N LEU A 108 -12.48 8.90 -8.19
CA LEU A 108 -13.50 9.30 -7.21
C LEU A 108 -13.35 10.79 -6.85
N GLU A 109 -12.13 11.23 -6.56
CA GLU A 109 -11.85 12.65 -6.28
C GLU A 109 -12.34 13.54 -7.41
N ARG A 110 -11.97 13.23 -8.65
CA ARG A 110 -12.38 13.99 -9.82
C ARG A 110 -13.90 14.02 -10.00
N LEU A 111 -14.55 12.86 -9.95
CA LEU A 111 -16.01 12.75 -10.14
C LEU A 111 -16.80 13.48 -9.04
N LEU A 112 -16.33 13.41 -7.79
CA LEU A 112 -16.95 14.14 -6.69
C LEU A 112 -16.71 15.64 -6.81
N GLN A 113 -15.50 16.06 -7.20
CA GLN A 113 -15.18 17.47 -7.39
C GLN A 113 -16.02 18.08 -8.53
N GLU A 114 -16.22 17.36 -9.63
CA GLU A 114 -17.12 17.77 -10.71
C GLU A 114 -18.57 17.96 -10.23
N LYS A 115 -19.07 17.06 -9.40
CA LYS A 115 -20.43 17.14 -8.83
C LYS A 115 -20.59 18.25 -7.80
N ILE A 116 -19.62 18.42 -6.92
CA ILE A 116 -19.66 19.40 -5.82
C ILE A 116 -19.36 20.81 -6.34
N GLY A 117 -18.59 20.91 -7.41
CA GLY A 117 -18.15 22.17 -8.00
C GLY A 117 -17.26 22.95 -7.03
N THR A 118 -17.53 24.24 -6.87
CA THR A 118 -16.76 25.14 -6.01
C THR A 118 -17.27 25.20 -4.55
N LYS A 119 -18.29 24.43 -4.19
CA LYS A 119 -18.89 24.47 -2.86
C LYS A 119 -17.97 23.92 -1.78
N ALA A 120 -17.15 22.92 -2.13
CA ALA A 120 -16.14 22.36 -1.26
C ALA A 120 -14.99 21.80 -2.10
N LYS A 121 -13.79 21.73 -1.52
CA LYS A 121 -12.68 20.95 -2.07
C LYS A 121 -12.89 19.48 -1.74
N VAL A 122 -12.64 18.59 -2.68
CA VAL A 122 -12.59 17.15 -2.44
C VAL A 122 -11.15 16.69 -2.35
N GLU A 123 -10.84 15.89 -1.36
CA GLU A 123 -9.54 15.21 -1.19
C GLU A 123 -9.78 13.73 -0.95
N VAL A 124 -9.25 12.87 -1.82
CA VAL A 124 -9.32 11.42 -1.67
C VAL A 124 -7.92 10.87 -1.46
N ILE A 125 -7.58 10.61 -0.21
CA ILE A 125 -6.26 10.11 0.20
C ILE A 125 -6.18 8.61 -0.12
N ASN A 126 -5.24 8.23 -0.98
CA ASN A 126 -4.98 6.83 -1.30
C ASN A 126 -3.99 6.20 -0.31
N ALA A 127 -4.51 5.55 0.71
CA ALA A 127 -3.75 4.83 1.73
C ALA A 127 -3.70 3.31 1.46
N GLY A 128 -3.80 2.91 0.20
CA GLY A 128 -3.61 1.52 -0.22
C GLY A 128 -2.15 1.09 -0.20
N VAL A 129 -1.88 -0.10 0.32
CA VAL A 129 -0.55 -0.69 0.35
C VAL A 129 -0.62 -2.15 -0.09
N ASN A 130 0.25 -2.54 -1.01
CA ASN A 130 0.26 -3.88 -1.55
C ASN A 130 0.42 -4.93 -0.44
N ALA A 131 -0.37 -6.00 -0.56
CA ALA A 131 -0.41 -7.13 0.34
C ALA A 131 -0.80 -6.80 1.80
N TRP A 132 -1.34 -5.61 2.07
CA TRP A 132 -1.99 -5.37 3.34
C TRP A 132 -3.26 -6.21 3.46
N SER A 133 -3.45 -6.73 4.65
CA SER A 133 -4.65 -7.40 5.10
C SER A 133 -5.43 -6.52 6.08
N PHE A 134 -6.61 -6.94 6.44
CA PHE A 134 -7.49 -6.20 7.34
C PHE A 134 -6.84 -5.75 8.67
N PRO A 135 -6.03 -6.57 9.38
CA PRO A 135 -5.35 -6.12 10.60
C PRO A 135 -4.47 -4.88 10.39
N GLN A 136 -3.70 -4.82 9.29
CA GLN A 136 -2.86 -3.65 9.01
C GLN A 136 -3.72 -2.42 8.66
N MET A 137 -4.77 -2.59 7.86
CA MET A 137 -5.73 -1.52 7.54
C MET A 137 -6.39 -0.98 8.80
N HIS A 138 -6.77 -1.85 9.74
CA HIS A 138 -7.35 -1.45 11.02
C HIS A 138 -6.37 -0.66 11.88
N VAL A 139 -5.14 -1.13 12.01
CA VAL A 139 -4.09 -0.41 12.75
C VAL A 139 -3.82 0.95 12.11
N TYR A 140 -3.68 0.99 10.78
CA TYR A 140 -3.48 2.25 10.06
C TYR A 140 -4.66 3.23 10.25
N PHE A 141 -5.88 2.73 10.18
CA PHE A 141 -7.08 3.53 10.44
C PHE A 141 -7.00 4.20 11.80
N ARG A 142 -6.80 3.40 12.85
CA ARG A 142 -6.85 3.87 14.23
C ARG A 142 -5.69 4.81 14.58
N GLU A 143 -4.48 4.46 14.15
CA GLU A 143 -3.27 5.15 14.60
C GLU A 143 -2.86 6.31 13.67
N ILE A 144 -3.29 6.30 12.41
CA ILE A 144 -2.84 7.25 11.40
C ILE A 144 -4.01 7.96 10.72
N ALA A 145 -4.91 7.24 10.07
CA ALA A 145 -5.92 7.84 9.22
C ALA A 145 -6.90 8.77 9.96
N LEU A 146 -7.27 8.44 11.20
CA LEU A 146 -8.13 9.30 12.03
C LEU A 146 -7.50 10.69 12.29
N ARG A 147 -6.18 10.80 12.29
CA ARG A 147 -5.48 12.09 12.48
C ARG A 147 -5.64 13.03 11.28
N TYR A 148 -6.03 12.51 10.13
CA TYR A 148 -6.34 13.31 8.94
C TYR A 148 -7.74 13.92 8.99
N ASP A 149 -8.53 13.67 10.04
CA ASP A 149 -9.92 14.13 10.20
C ASP A 149 -10.80 13.80 8.97
N PRO A 150 -10.92 12.50 8.59
CA PRO A 150 -11.70 12.12 7.43
C PRO A 150 -13.20 12.23 7.69
N ASP A 151 -13.96 12.69 6.69
CA ASP A 151 -15.42 12.67 6.69
C ASP A 151 -15.95 11.26 6.34
N LEU A 152 -15.18 10.54 5.51
CA LEU A 152 -15.51 9.19 5.05
C LEU A 152 -14.25 8.33 4.94
N VAL A 153 -14.36 7.07 5.30
CA VAL A 153 -13.32 6.07 5.04
C VAL A 153 -13.90 4.96 4.18
N ILE A 154 -13.22 4.68 3.07
CA ILE A 154 -13.53 3.56 2.19
C ILE A 154 -12.57 2.43 2.51
N LEU A 155 -13.10 1.27 2.86
CA LEU A 155 -12.32 0.06 3.07
C LEU A 155 -12.56 -0.91 1.91
N ALA A 156 -11.52 -1.17 1.11
CA ALA A 156 -11.57 -2.06 -0.03
C ALA A 156 -10.62 -3.24 0.15
N GLU A 157 -11.18 -4.40 0.49
CA GLU A 157 -10.44 -5.65 0.65
C GLU A 157 -11.18 -6.83 0.02
N ALA A 158 -10.44 -7.75 -0.64
CA ALA A 158 -11.03 -8.92 -1.31
C ALA A 158 -11.53 -9.99 -0.34
N ASN A 159 -10.94 -10.10 0.84
CA ASN A 159 -11.12 -11.22 1.77
C ASN A 159 -11.86 -10.82 3.06
N LEU A 160 -12.64 -9.75 3.04
CA LEU A 160 -13.37 -9.25 4.20
C LEU A 160 -14.21 -10.33 4.91
N TRP A 161 -14.82 -11.23 4.16
CA TRP A 161 -15.75 -12.23 4.70
C TRP A 161 -15.09 -13.31 5.57
N THR A 162 -13.85 -13.68 5.31
CA THR A 162 -13.15 -14.72 6.08
C THR A 162 -12.61 -14.21 7.41
N GLN A 163 -12.33 -12.92 7.52
CA GLN A 163 -11.72 -12.34 8.73
C GLN A 163 -12.76 -11.73 9.69
N PHE A 164 -13.93 -11.32 9.20
CA PHE A 164 -14.98 -10.78 10.04
C PHE A 164 -15.72 -11.85 10.86
N SER A 165 -15.68 -13.12 10.48
CA SER A 165 -16.45 -14.17 11.12
C SER A 165 -15.88 -14.68 12.44
N GLU A 166 -14.60 -14.51 12.70
CA GLU A 166 -13.93 -15.22 13.81
C GLU A 166 -13.57 -14.37 15.05
N ASN A 167 -13.52 -13.03 14.99
CA ASN A 167 -12.99 -12.22 16.10
C ASN A 167 -13.66 -10.86 16.35
N ASN A 168 -14.88 -10.63 15.93
CA ASN A 168 -15.48 -9.30 16.04
C ASN A 168 -16.14 -9.03 17.39
N SER A 169 -15.51 -8.18 18.21
CA SER A 169 -16.22 -7.53 19.30
C SER A 169 -17.30 -6.61 18.73
N PRO A 170 -18.50 -6.55 19.35
CA PRO A 170 -19.58 -5.62 18.94
C PRO A 170 -19.15 -4.15 18.92
N GLU A 171 -18.16 -3.79 19.71
CA GLU A 171 -17.57 -2.45 19.80
C GLU A 171 -16.79 -2.07 18.53
N PHE A 172 -16.01 -3.00 17.99
CA PHE A 172 -15.28 -2.85 16.76
C PHE A 172 -16.21 -2.53 15.58
N VAL A 173 -17.28 -3.32 15.42
CA VAL A 173 -18.28 -3.12 14.37
C VAL A 173 -19.01 -1.78 14.51
N LYS A 174 -19.28 -1.30 15.72
CA LYS A 174 -19.90 0.00 15.97
C LYS A 174 -19.02 1.17 15.57
N GLN A 175 -17.72 1.10 15.89
CA GLN A 175 -16.75 2.14 15.55
C GLN A 175 -16.56 2.25 14.02
N PHE A 176 -16.57 1.12 13.33
CA PHE A 176 -16.47 1.07 11.88
C PHE A 176 -17.74 1.56 11.16
N ARG A 177 -18.93 1.21 11.63
CA ARG A 177 -20.21 1.62 11.00
C ARG A 177 -20.37 3.13 10.85
N LYS A 178 -19.71 3.93 11.66
CA LYS A 178 -19.80 5.41 11.60
C LYS A 178 -19.04 5.99 10.38
N PHE A 179 -18.03 5.30 9.87
CA PHE A 179 -17.07 5.81 8.89
C PHE A 179 -16.97 5.00 7.59
N PHE A 180 -17.56 3.79 7.53
CA PHE A 180 -17.31 2.88 6.41
C PHE A 180 -18.52 2.64 5.53
N VAL A 181 -18.29 2.79 4.22
CA VAL A 181 -19.12 2.19 3.19
C VAL A 181 -18.38 0.93 2.71
N PHE A 182 -19.02 -0.22 2.89
CA PHE A 182 -18.53 -1.49 2.38
C PHE A 182 -19.08 -1.72 0.97
N PHE A 183 -18.21 -2.05 0.05
CA PHE A 183 -18.55 -2.49 -1.31
C PHE A 183 -18.22 -3.96 -1.50
#